data_5afcced0dd8d532981de9de33c834d21
#
_entry.id   5afcced0dd8d532981de9de33c834d21
#
_cell.length_a   1.000
_cell.length_b   1.000
_cell.length_c   1.000
_cell.angle_alpha   90.00
_cell.angle_beta   90.00
_cell.angle_gamma   90.00
#
_symmetry.space_group_name_H-M   'P 1'
#
loop_
_entity.id
_entity.type
_entity.pdbx_description
1 polymer ?
#
loop_
_entity_poly.entity_id
_entity_poly.type
_entity_poly.pdbx_seq_one_letter_code
_entity_poly.pdbx_strand_id
1 'polypeptide(L)'
;MNSLTLTDPTPRRLSFTESLRRLDAAQKPGAGVPAYTRWVNRRLARYLCAAAEQMGATPSAVSVLSILVTLGGLGAFLALHRTPLLAGAIAAVLLALGYALDSADGQLARLQQTSSLRGEWLDHTLDAIRMPAVHLSIAAGFLLQGVPLLAVAAAAFSVIASAGFLSQNLGGLLRDRSQTDRTVTRRHQSWLLLPADPGVLCWAFVLWPVLPLFGAAYLALLATNSLHITLSARRRWAELGEGARS
;
A
#
# COMPACT_ATOMS: atom_id res chain seq x y z
N MET A 1 -33.89 -45.44 17.63
CA MET A 1 -33.89 -43.97 17.73
C MET A 1 -32.47 -43.50 18.01
N ASN A 2 -31.68 -43.22 16.98
CA ASN A 2 -30.31 -42.69 17.13
C ASN A 2 -30.39 -41.18 16.93
N SER A 3 -30.23 -40.44 18.02
CA SER A 3 -30.06 -39.00 18.00
C SER A 3 -28.64 -38.67 17.48
N LEU A 4 -28.54 -38.36 16.18
CA LEU A 4 -27.35 -37.71 15.62
C LEU A 4 -27.28 -36.29 16.20
N THR A 5 -26.42 -36.12 17.20
CA THR A 5 -25.98 -34.79 17.64
C THR A 5 -25.18 -34.17 16.52
N LEU A 6 -25.82 -33.29 15.76
CA LEU A 6 -25.13 -32.37 14.87
C LEU A 6 -24.30 -31.42 15.72
N THR A 7 -23.04 -31.77 15.97
CA THR A 7 -22.06 -30.83 16.46
C THR A 7 -21.73 -29.92 15.29
N ASP A 8 -22.31 -28.71 15.31
CA ASP A 8 -21.95 -27.61 14.41
C ASP A 8 -20.45 -27.32 14.61
N PRO A 9 -19.58 -27.57 13.64
CA PRO A 9 -18.17 -27.26 13.78
C PRO A 9 -18.01 -25.76 13.64
N THR A 10 -18.11 -25.01 14.75
CA THR A 10 -17.61 -23.65 14.77
C THR A 10 -16.19 -23.67 14.19
N PRO A 11 -15.89 -22.91 13.13
CA PRO A 11 -14.58 -22.97 12.48
C PRO A 11 -13.50 -22.68 13.51
N ARG A 12 -12.69 -23.69 13.83
CA ARG A 12 -11.63 -23.61 14.82
C ARG A 12 -10.63 -22.56 14.36
N ARG A 13 -10.59 -21.43 15.05
CA ARG A 13 -9.61 -20.37 14.79
C ARG A 13 -8.19 -20.93 14.82
N LEU A 14 -7.38 -20.57 13.85
CA LEU A 14 -5.99 -21.00 13.79
C LEU A 14 -5.19 -20.41 14.96
N SER A 15 -4.26 -21.18 15.52
CA SER A 15 -3.29 -20.61 16.46
C SER A 15 -2.36 -19.63 15.74
N PHE A 16 -1.73 -18.72 16.48
CA PHE A 16 -0.79 -17.75 15.92
C PHE A 16 0.33 -18.41 15.09
N THR A 17 0.94 -19.46 15.65
CA THR A 17 2.00 -20.22 14.99
C THR A 17 1.51 -20.93 13.73
N GLU A 18 0.31 -21.50 13.78
CA GLU A 18 -0.29 -22.16 12.61
C GLU A 18 -0.63 -21.16 11.52
N SER A 19 -1.16 -19.98 11.88
CA SER A 19 -1.40 -18.88 10.95
C SER A 19 -0.12 -18.45 10.24
N LEU A 20 0.98 -18.28 10.98
CA LEU A 20 2.28 -17.93 10.40
C LEU A 20 2.79 -19.00 9.42
N ARG A 21 2.68 -20.29 9.74
CA ARG A 21 3.09 -21.38 8.84
C ARG A 21 2.30 -21.38 7.54
N ARG A 22 0.97 -21.22 7.62
CA ARG A 22 0.11 -21.16 6.43
C ARG A 22 0.40 -19.94 5.58
N LEU A 23 0.66 -18.79 6.21
CA LEU A 23 1.04 -17.56 5.52
C LEU A 23 2.39 -17.67 4.80
N ASP A 24 3.36 -18.42 5.34
CA ASP A 24 4.63 -18.67 4.67
C ASP A 24 4.45 -19.48 3.37
N ALA A 25 3.56 -20.47 3.39
CA ALA A 25 3.24 -21.27 2.22
C ALA A 25 2.38 -20.52 1.16
N ALA A 26 1.57 -19.53 1.58
CA ALA A 26 0.62 -18.81 0.75
C ALA A 26 1.12 -17.43 0.25
N GLN A 27 2.44 -17.16 0.32
CA GLN A 27 3.00 -15.88 -0.13
C GLN A 27 2.86 -15.69 -1.63
N LYS A 28 2.35 -14.52 -2.05
CA LYS A 28 2.34 -14.13 -3.47
C LYS A 28 3.78 -14.08 -4.02
N PRO A 29 4.00 -14.44 -5.30
CA PRO A 29 5.30 -14.28 -5.94
C PRO A 29 5.88 -12.88 -5.73
N GLY A 30 7.18 -12.82 -5.44
CA GLY A 30 7.86 -11.54 -5.19
C GLY A 30 8.38 -10.83 -6.43
N ALA A 31 8.13 -11.36 -7.63
CA ALA A 31 8.56 -10.75 -8.88
C ALA A 31 7.77 -9.45 -9.13
N GLY A 32 8.46 -8.36 -9.48
CA GLY A 32 7.84 -7.05 -9.74
C GLY A 32 7.37 -6.27 -8.50
N VAL A 33 7.65 -6.78 -7.29
CA VAL A 33 7.32 -6.09 -6.05
C VAL A 33 8.53 -5.27 -5.59
N PRO A 34 8.35 -3.97 -5.21
CA PRO A 34 9.42 -3.15 -4.66
C PRO A 34 10.09 -3.76 -3.44
N ALA A 35 11.33 -3.38 -3.17
CA ALA A 35 12.19 -4.05 -2.19
C ALA A 35 11.67 -3.97 -0.76
N TYR A 36 11.29 -2.79 -0.28
CA TYR A 36 10.74 -2.62 1.07
C TYR A 36 9.44 -3.41 1.24
N THR A 37 8.50 -3.27 0.31
CA THR A 37 7.25 -4.04 0.31
C THR A 37 7.52 -5.54 0.39
N ARG A 38 8.47 -6.03 -0.39
CA ARG A 38 8.76 -7.47 -0.48
C ARG A 38 9.39 -8.05 0.78
N TRP A 39 10.40 -7.37 1.33
CA TRP A 39 11.23 -7.94 2.39
C TRP A 39 10.91 -7.44 3.79
N VAL A 40 10.32 -6.24 3.91
CA VAL A 40 9.97 -5.63 5.20
C VAL A 40 8.46 -5.67 5.42
N ASN A 41 7.70 -4.96 4.56
CA ASN A 41 6.28 -4.74 4.77
C ASN A 41 5.47 -6.06 4.80
N ARG A 42 5.68 -6.95 3.82
CA ARG A 42 4.99 -8.25 3.77
C ARG A 42 5.32 -9.16 4.97
N ARG A 43 6.54 -9.06 5.51
CA ARG A 43 6.92 -9.82 6.71
C ARG A 43 6.21 -9.28 7.94
N LEU A 44 6.19 -7.95 8.13
CA LEU A 44 5.46 -7.32 9.23
C LEU A 44 3.97 -7.63 9.13
N ALA A 45 3.40 -7.51 7.93
CA ALA A 45 2.00 -7.83 7.66
C ALA A 45 1.60 -9.25 8.05
N ARG A 46 2.51 -10.25 7.99
CA ARG A 46 2.21 -11.62 8.46
C ARG A 46 1.89 -11.69 9.95
N TYR A 47 2.66 -10.97 10.76
CA TYR A 47 2.42 -10.93 12.20
C TYR A 47 1.10 -10.23 12.54
N LEU A 48 0.81 -9.12 11.84
CA LEU A 48 -0.46 -8.40 11.98
C LEU A 48 -1.64 -9.26 11.52
N CYS A 49 -1.49 -9.99 10.43
CA CYS A 49 -2.49 -10.93 9.92
C CYS A 49 -2.74 -12.07 10.93
N ALA A 50 -1.69 -12.69 11.48
CA ALA A 50 -1.84 -13.76 12.48
C ALA A 50 -2.53 -13.25 13.75
N ALA A 51 -2.24 -12.03 14.19
CA ALA A 51 -2.93 -11.39 15.32
C ALA A 51 -4.41 -11.12 14.98
N ALA A 52 -4.69 -10.57 13.80
CA ALA A 52 -6.06 -10.31 13.34
C ALA A 52 -6.90 -11.60 13.25
N GLU A 53 -6.31 -12.71 12.77
CA GLU A 53 -6.96 -14.03 12.74
C GLU A 53 -7.34 -14.50 14.14
N GLN A 54 -6.44 -14.38 15.11
CA GLN A 54 -6.74 -14.75 16.51
C GLN A 54 -7.87 -13.91 17.11
N MET A 55 -7.91 -12.61 16.76
CA MET A 55 -8.96 -11.70 17.20
C MET A 55 -10.30 -11.96 16.49
N GLY A 56 -10.31 -12.79 15.45
CA GLY A 56 -11.47 -13.04 14.60
C GLY A 56 -11.86 -11.82 13.75
N ALA A 57 -10.89 -11.01 13.38
CA ALA A 57 -11.12 -9.87 12.53
C ALA A 57 -11.44 -10.31 11.09
N THR A 58 -12.27 -9.53 10.41
CA THR A 58 -12.51 -9.71 8.97
C THR A 58 -11.46 -8.93 8.17
N PRO A 59 -11.12 -9.36 6.94
CA PRO A 59 -10.24 -8.62 6.07
C PRO A 59 -10.67 -7.16 5.89
N SER A 60 -11.95 -6.91 5.64
CA SER A 60 -12.48 -5.55 5.48
C SER A 60 -12.33 -4.68 6.74
N ALA A 61 -12.42 -5.27 7.94
CA ALA A 61 -12.18 -4.52 9.18
C ALA A 61 -10.69 -4.10 9.28
N VAL A 62 -9.77 -4.95 8.82
CA VAL A 62 -8.34 -4.64 8.78
C VAL A 62 -8.05 -3.56 7.73
N SER A 63 -8.70 -3.60 6.55
CA SER A 63 -8.60 -2.54 5.53
C SER A 63 -9.07 -1.19 6.08
N VAL A 64 -10.23 -1.15 6.77
CA VAL A 64 -10.72 0.07 7.40
C VAL A 64 -9.78 0.56 8.51
N LEU A 65 -9.25 -0.33 9.32
CA LEU A 65 -8.26 0.03 10.35
C LEU A 65 -7.00 0.63 9.72
N SER A 66 -6.53 0.06 8.59
CA SER A 66 -5.34 0.53 7.88
C SER A 66 -5.47 2.00 7.44
N ILE A 67 -6.62 2.36 6.85
CA ILE A 67 -6.85 3.75 6.42
C ILE A 67 -7.03 4.68 7.62
N LEU A 68 -7.71 4.26 8.68
CA LEU A 68 -7.86 5.07 9.90
C LEU A 68 -6.51 5.36 10.57
N VAL A 69 -5.62 4.37 10.65
CA VAL A 69 -4.25 4.54 11.17
C VAL A 69 -3.46 5.50 10.28
N THR A 70 -3.56 5.35 8.96
CA THR A 70 -2.92 6.25 7.99
C THR A 70 -3.41 7.70 8.16
N LEU A 71 -4.71 7.92 8.15
CA LEU A 71 -5.31 9.26 8.31
C LEU A 71 -5.03 9.85 9.70
N GLY A 72 -5.02 9.02 10.74
CA GLY A 72 -4.60 9.41 12.09
C GLY A 72 -3.15 9.89 12.13
N GLY A 73 -2.25 9.18 11.43
CA GLY A 73 -0.84 9.58 11.28
C GLY A 73 -0.68 10.92 10.55
N LEU A 74 -1.43 11.14 9.47
CA LEU A 74 -1.44 12.40 8.73
C LEU A 74 -2.04 13.54 9.55
N GLY A 75 -3.13 13.28 10.28
CA GLY A 75 -3.72 14.24 11.20
C GLY A 75 -2.75 14.65 12.32
N ALA A 76 -2.06 13.69 12.93
CA ALA A 76 -1.03 13.96 13.95
C ALA A 76 0.14 14.76 13.36
N PHE A 77 0.58 14.42 12.14
CA PHE A 77 1.63 15.16 11.43
C PHE A 77 1.30 16.65 11.28
N LEU A 78 0.08 16.97 10.88
CA LEU A 78 -0.37 18.36 10.71
C LEU A 78 -0.60 19.05 12.06
N ALA A 79 -1.19 18.35 13.03
CA ALA A 79 -1.44 18.91 14.35
C ALA A 79 -0.14 19.25 15.10
N LEU A 80 0.91 18.45 14.90
CA LEU A 80 2.22 18.60 15.53
C LEU A 80 3.22 19.42 14.70
N HIS A 81 2.75 20.21 13.72
CA HIS A 81 3.63 20.95 12.79
C HIS A 81 4.66 21.85 13.48
N ARG A 82 4.39 22.30 14.72
CA ARG A 82 5.32 23.12 15.56
C ARG A 82 6.42 22.30 16.24
N THR A 83 6.32 20.98 16.23
CA THR A 83 7.30 20.03 16.77
C THR A 83 7.74 19.05 15.68
N PRO A 84 8.58 19.49 14.71
CA PRO A 84 8.86 18.73 13.49
C PRO A 84 9.39 17.32 13.73
N LEU A 85 10.22 17.13 14.78
CA LEU A 85 10.76 15.81 15.14
C LEU A 85 9.63 14.83 15.49
N LEU A 86 8.71 15.27 16.35
CA LEU A 86 7.59 14.44 16.79
C LEU A 86 6.59 14.20 15.66
N ALA A 87 6.28 15.26 14.89
CA ALA A 87 5.42 15.18 13.71
C ALA A 87 5.93 14.15 12.70
N GLY A 88 7.21 14.24 12.32
CA GLY A 88 7.84 13.32 11.39
C GLY A 88 7.93 11.89 11.90
N ALA A 89 8.32 11.69 13.17
CA ALA A 89 8.44 10.37 13.76
C ALA A 89 7.09 9.65 13.87
N ILE A 90 6.04 10.33 14.36
CA ILE A 90 4.70 9.76 14.47
C ILE A 90 4.12 9.45 13.08
N ALA A 91 4.27 10.37 12.12
CA ALA A 91 3.84 10.13 10.76
C ALA A 91 4.53 8.90 10.16
N ALA A 92 5.87 8.81 10.24
CA ALA A 92 6.62 7.68 9.72
C ALA A 92 6.11 6.34 10.27
N VAL A 93 5.93 6.25 11.58
CA VAL A 93 5.50 5.01 12.25
C VAL A 93 4.06 4.66 11.88
N LEU A 94 3.12 5.61 11.96
CA LEU A 94 1.71 5.34 11.69
C LEU A 94 1.44 5.08 10.21
N LEU A 95 2.13 5.76 9.29
CA LEU A 95 2.03 5.47 7.85
C LEU A 95 2.61 4.09 7.53
N ALA A 96 3.77 3.72 8.09
CA ALA A 96 4.34 2.40 7.91
C ALA A 96 3.44 1.30 8.49
N LEU A 97 2.82 1.53 9.66
CA LEU A 97 1.86 0.61 10.26
C LEU A 97 0.59 0.50 9.42
N GLY A 98 0.03 1.62 8.95
CA GLY A 98 -1.12 1.63 8.04
C GLY A 98 -0.84 0.82 6.77
N TYR A 99 0.34 1.01 6.18
CA TYR A 99 0.78 0.25 5.00
C TYR A 99 0.97 -1.25 5.29
N ALA A 100 1.42 -1.62 6.50
CA ALA A 100 1.54 -3.01 6.88
C ALA A 100 0.18 -3.67 7.14
N LEU A 101 -0.78 -2.95 7.73
CA LEU A 101 -2.17 -3.39 7.91
C LEU A 101 -2.86 -3.62 6.57
N ASP A 102 -2.65 -2.73 5.61
CA ASP A 102 -3.11 -2.86 4.22
C ASP A 102 -2.61 -4.15 3.56
N SER A 103 -1.33 -4.43 3.70
CA SER A 103 -0.79 -5.71 3.23
C SER A 103 -1.31 -6.93 4.03
N ALA A 104 -1.74 -6.73 5.27
CA ALA A 104 -2.24 -7.80 6.14
C ALA A 104 -3.66 -8.23 5.79
N ASP A 105 -4.54 -7.32 5.34
CA ASP A 105 -5.92 -7.64 4.99
C ASP A 105 -6.01 -8.61 3.82
N GLY A 106 -5.25 -8.40 2.76
CA GLY A 106 -5.16 -9.34 1.64
C GLY A 106 -4.51 -10.67 2.02
N GLN A 107 -3.59 -10.69 3.01
CA GLN A 107 -3.06 -11.94 3.56
C GLN A 107 -4.14 -12.67 4.37
N LEU A 108 -4.92 -11.93 5.17
CA LEU A 108 -6.01 -12.47 5.98
C LEU A 108 -7.13 -13.04 5.10
N ALA A 109 -7.51 -12.34 4.03
CA ALA A 109 -8.52 -12.81 3.08
C ALA A 109 -8.12 -14.15 2.45
N ARG A 110 -6.84 -14.33 2.12
CA ARG A 110 -6.31 -15.61 1.61
C ARG A 110 -6.24 -16.69 2.68
N LEU A 111 -5.83 -16.34 3.90
CA LEU A 111 -5.75 -17.28 5.03
C LEU A 111 -7.13 -17.84 5.38
N GLN A 112 -8.14 -16.97 5.44
CA GLN A 112 -9.54 -17.30 5.73
C GLN A 112 -10.29 -17.86 4.52
N GLN A 113 -9.70 -17.83 3.31
CA GLN A 113 -10.36 -18.20 2.05
C GLN A 113 -11.65 -17.37 1.78
N THR A 114 -11.64 -16.10 2.19
CA THR A 114 -12.77 -15.16 2.08
C THR A 114 -12.53 -14.06 1.05
N SER A 115 -11.58 -14.25 0.12
CA SER A 115 -11.33 -13.31 -0.96
C SER A 115 -12.61 -13.07 -1.78
N SER A 116 -12.95 -11.79 -2.02
CA SER A 116 -14.19 -11.42 -2.70
C SER A 116 -14.01 -10.14 -3.52
N LEU A 117 -14.83 -9.97 -4.56
CA LEU A 117 -14.86 -8.74 -5.36
C LEU A 117 -15.20 -7.51 -4.52
N ARG A 118 -16.04 -7.67 -3.49
CA ARG A 118 -16.37 -6.60 -2.54
C ARG A 118 -15.15 -6.17 -1.72
N GLY A 119 -14.35 -7.13 -1.28
CA GLY A 119 -13.10 -6.84 -0.55
C GLY A 119 -12.08 -6.14 -1.43
N GLU A 120 -11.89 -6.60 -2.67
CA GLU A 120 -11.02 -5.98 -3.66
C GLU A 120 -11.45 -4.55 -4.01
N TRP A 121 -12.75 -4.34 -4.22
CA TRP A 121 -13.30 -3.00 -4.45
C TRP A 121 -13.04 -2.06 -3.27
N LEU A 122 -13.23 -2.54 -2.04
CA LEU A 122 -12.97 -1.74 -0.83
C LEU A 122 -11.50 -1.35 -0.73
N ASP A 123 -10.58 -2.31 -0.90
CA ASP A 123 -9.13 -2.11 -0.89
C ASP A 123 -8.71 -1.02 -1.89
N HIS A 124 -9.09 -1.14 -3.15
CA HIS A 124 -8.80 -0.13 -4.16
C HIS A 124 -9.44 1.23 -3.88
N THR A 125 -10.62 1.26 -3.26
CA THR A 125 -11.29 2.51 -2.90
C THR A 125 -10.53 3.22 -1.77
N LEU A 126 -10.07 2.49 -0.75
CA LEU A 126 -9.29 3.05 0.35
C LEU A 126 -7.91 3.52 -0.12
N ASP A 127 -7.29 2.81 -1.06
CA ASP A 127 -6.03 3.23 -1.69
C ASP A 127 -6.21 4.51 -2.52
N ALA A 128 -7.32 4.64 -3.25
CA ALA A 128 -7.64 5.86 -3.99
C ALA A 128 -7.79 7.09 -3.08
N ILE A 129 -8.18 6.91 -1.83
CA ILE A 129 -8.21 7.96 -0.79
C ILE A 129 -6.80 8.18 -0.22
N ARG A 130 -6.07 7.12 0.09
CA ARG A 130 -4.74 7.16 0.72
C ARG A 130 -3.73 7.92 -0.15
N MET A 131 -3.70 7.65 -1.45
CA MET A 131 -2.73 8.24 -2.37
C MET A 131 -2.74 9.78 -2.33
N PRO A 132 -3.85 10.48 -2.62
CA PRO A 132 -3.88 11.92 -2.53
C PRO A 132 -3.73 12.44 -1.09
N ALA A 133 -4.28 11.76 -0.09
CA ALA A 133 -4.24 12.22 1.30
C ALA A 133 -2.81 12.39 1.81
N VAL A 134 -1.90 11.46 1.52
CA VAL A 134 -0.49 11.55 1.92
C VAL A 134 0.17 12.77 1.30
N HIS A 135 0.07 12.95 -0.02
CA HIS A 135 0.74 14.06 -0.71
C HIS A 135 0.14 15.42 -0.39
N LEU A 136 -1.19 15.51 -0.23
CA LEU A 136 -1.86 16.76 0.18
C LEU A 136 -1.52 17.13 1.63
N SER A 137 -1.36 16.15 2.51
CA SER A 137 -0.88 16.42 3.89
C SER A 137 0.57 16.93 3.89
N ILE A 138 1.43 16.40 3.03
CA ILE A 138 2.79 16.93 2.84
C ILE A 138 2.74 18.36 2.29
N ALA A 139 1.87 18.64 1.31
CA ALA A 139 1.67 19.99 0.78
C ALA A 139 1.23 20.97 1.88
N ALA A 140 0.25 20.59 2.69
CA ALA A 140 -0.20 21.38 3.83
C ALA A 140 0.93 21.59 4.87
N GLY A 141 1.72 20.53 5.15
CA GLY A 141 2.88 20.63 6.01
C GLY A 141 3.92 21.63 5.49
N PHE A 142 4.25 21.61 4.21
CA PHE A 142 5.15 22.60 3.59
C PHE A 142 4.60 24.02 3.66
N LEU A 143 3.29 24.23 3.47
CA LEU A 143 2.66 25.54 3.64
C LEU A 143 2.79 26.03 5.10
N LEU A 144 2.55 25.17 6.08
CA LEU A 144 2.70 25.50 7.50
C LEU A 144 4.16 25.83 7.88
N GLN A 145 5.14 25.30 7.14
CA GLN A 145 6.57 25.61 7.30
C GLN A 145 7.04 26.79 6.44
N GLY A 146 6.15 27.47 5.71
CA GLY A 146 6.49 28.64 4.90
C GLY A 146 7.24 28.32 3.60
N VAL A 147 7.10 27.12 3.03
CA VAL A 147 7.79 26.69 1.79
C VAL A 147 6.78 26.39 0.69
N PRO A 148 6.10 27.41 0.12
CA PRO A 148 4.99 27.23 -0.81
C PRO A 148 5.38 26.52 -2.13
N LEU A 149 6.62 26.69 -2.60
CA LEU A 149 7.08 26.04 -3.83
C LEU A 149 7.10 24.51 -3.69
N LEU A 150 7.56 23.98 -2.54
CA LEU A 150 7.51 22.54 -2.26
C LEU A 150 6.07 22.05 -2.04
N ALA A 151 5.19 22.90 -1.52
CA ALA A 151 3.77 22.57 -1.41
C ALA A 151 3.12 22.38 -2.79
N VAL A 152 3.44 23.25 -3.76
CA VAL A 152 2.97 23.08 -5.16
C VAL A 152 3.51 21.77 -5.75
N ALA A 153 4.78 21.45 -5.54
CA ALA A 153 5.37 20.20 -6.00
C ALA A 153 4.66 18.98 -5.37
N ALA A 154 4.31 19.06 -4.09
CA ALA A 154 3.58 17.98 -3.40
C ALA A 154 2.14 17.85 -3.91
N ALA A 155 1.44 18.94 -4.18
CA ALA A 155 0.12 18.92 -4.81
C ALA A 155 0.18 18.32 -6.24
N ALA A 156 1.19 18.66 -7.02
CA ALA A 156 1.41 18.04 -8.32
C ALA A 156 1.69 16.53 -8.21
N PHE A 157 2.49 16.12 -7.22
CA PHE A 157 2.73 14.69 -6.96
C PHE A 157 1.44 13.95 -6.58
N SER A 158 0.54 14.57 -5.82
CA SER A 158 -0.77 13.99 -5.51
C SER A 158 -1.54 13.61 -6.79
N VAL A 159 -1.57 14.51 -7.77
CA VAL A 159 -2.25 14.25 -9.06
C VAL A 159 -1.55 13.14 -9.84
N ILE A 160 -0.22 13.18 -9.95
CA ILE A 160 0.59 12.19 -10.67
C ILE A 160 0.45 10.81 -10.04
N ALA A 161 0.54 10.71 -8.73
CA ALA A 161 0.40 9.43 -8.00
C ALA A 161 -0.99 8.84 -8.16
N SER A 162 -2.05 9.66 -8.04
CA SER A 162 -3.44 9.22 -8.21
C SER A 162 -3.72 8.77 -9.65
N ALA A 163 -3.23 9.49 -10.65
CA ALA A 163 -3.33 9.09 -12.05
C ALA A 163 -2.56 7.79 -12.33
N GLY A 164 -1.37 7.64 -11.75
CA GLY A 164 -0.57 6.43 -11.82
C GLY A 164 -1.29 5.22 -11.22
N PHE A 165 -1.88 5.38 -10.04
CA PHE A 165 -2.68 4.35 -9.37
C PHE A 165 -3.88 3.91 -10.23
N LEU A 166 -4.66 4.87 -10.72
CA LEU A 166 -5.79 4.58 -11.62
C LEU A 166 -5.33 3.86 -12.90
N SER A 167 -4.27 4.34 -13.54
CA SER A 167 -3.70 3.73 -14.75
C SER A 167 -3.24 2.28 -14.52
N GLN A 168 -2.70 1.98 -13.33
CA GLN A 168 -2.26 0.62 -12.99
C GLN A 168 -3.46 -0.32 -12.81
N ASN A 169 -4.46 0.08 -12.06
CA ASN A 169 -5.63 -0.74 -11.77
C ASN A 169 -6.49 -0.95 -13.02
N LEU A 170 -6.78 0.12 -13.75
CA LEU A 170 -7.53 0.04 -15.01
C LEU A 170 -6.79 -0.80 -16.05
N GLY A 171 -5.48 -0.61 -16.19
CA GLY A 171 -4.65 -1.41 -17.10
C GLY A 171 -4.63 -2.90 -16.72
N GLY A 172 -4.68 -3.24 -15.43
CA GLY A 172 -4.83 -4.61 -14.94
C GLY A 172 -6.17 -5.23 -15.37
N LEU A 173 -7.27 -4.53 -15.07
CA LEU A 173 -8.63 -4.98 -15.43
C LEU A 173 -8.84 -5.16 -16.94
N LEU A 174 -8.32 -4.24 -17.75
CA LEU A 174 -8.42 -4.33 -19.21
C LEU A 174 -7.57 -5.47 -19.79
N ARG A 175 -6.40 -5.75 -19.19
CA ARG A 175 -5.54 -6.86 -19.60
C ARG A 175 -6.13 -8.22 -19.26
N ASP A 176 -6.75 -8.39 -18.08
CA ASP A 176 -7.42 -9.63 -17.71
C ASP A 176 -8.55 -9.98 -18.70
N ARG A 177 -9.21 -8.98 -19.27
CA ARG A 177 -10.20 -9.16 -20.34
C ARG A 177 -9.59 -9.62 -21.67
N SER A 178 -8.35 -9.23 -21.96
CA SER A 178 -7.66 -9.57 -23.23
C SER A 178 -6.87 -10.89 -23.18
N GLN A 179 -6.88 -11.62 -22.06
CA GLN A 179 -6.13 -12.88 -21.85
C GLN A 179 -4.63 -12.80 -22.17
N THR A 180 -4.02 -11.63 -22.08
CA THR A 180 -2.61 -11.44 -22.42
C THR A 180 -1.70 -11.98 -21.33
N ASP A 181 -0.72 -12.79 -21.73
CA ASP A 181 0.17 -13.54 -20.85
C ASP A 181 1.02 -12.64 -19.94
N ARG A 182 1.22 -13.04 -18.66
CA ARG A 182 1.98 -12.27 -17.67
C ARG A 182 3.47 -12.40 -17.89
N THR A 183 4.15 -11.32 -18.24
CA THR A 183 5.61 -11.29 -18.25
C THR A 183 6.19 -11.45 -16.84
N VAL A 184 6.99 -12.48 -16.62
CA VAL A 184 7.66 -12.75 -15.34
C VAL A 184 8.77 -11.71 -15.08
N THR A 185 8.56 -10.87 -14.08
CA THR A 185 9.51 -9.82 -13.71
C THR A 185 10.68 -10.38 -12.89
N ARG A 186 11.93 -10.13 -13.28
CA ARG A 186 13.15 -10.66 -12.64
C ARG A 186 13.44 -10.03 -11.27
N ARG A 187 14.16 -10.76 -10.39
CA ARG A 187 14.48 -10.37 -9.00
C ARG A 187 15.20 -9.01 -8.87
N HIS A 188 16.05 -8.66 -9.83
CA HIS A 188 16.79 -7.38 -9.83
C HIS A 188 15.90 -6.15 -9.97
N GLN A 189 14.69 -6.28 -10.53
CA GLN A 189 13.77 -5.16 -10.70
C GLN A 189 13.16 -4.67 -9.37
N SER A 190 13.16 -5.47 -8.30
CA SER A 190 12.66 -5.05 -6.98
C SER A 190 13.45 -3.89 -6.40
N TRP A 191 14.77 -3.82 -6.61
CA TRP A 191 15.62 -2.72 -6.15
C TRP A 191 15.45 -1.46 -6.99
N LEU A 192 15.28 -1.61 -8.31
CA LEU A 192 15.00 -0.49 -9.22
C LEU A 192 13.65 0.17 -8.94
N LEU A 193 12.71 -0.57 -8.35
CA LEU A 193 11.39 -0.09 -7.96
C LEU A 193 11.38 0.52 -6.54
N LEU A 194 12.50 0.50 -5.80
CA LEU A 194 12.57 1.02 -4.44
C LEU A 194 12.08 2.48 -4.32
N PRO A 195 12.43 3.42 -5.21
CA PRO A 195 11.92 4.79 -5.13
C PRO A 195 10.40 4.91 -5.36
N ALA A 196 9.78 3.91 -6.00
CA ALA A 196 8.33 3.82 -6.19
C ALA A 196 7.63 3.04 -5.06
N ASP A 197 8.36 2.61 -4.03
CA ASP A 197 7.81 1.88 -2.90
C ASP A 197 7.15 2.84 -1.89
N PRO A 198 5.84 2.69 -1.58
CA PRO A 198 5.17 3.52 -0.58
C PRO A 198 5.87 3.52 0.78
N GLY A 199 6.54 2.43 1.14
CA GLY A 199 7.27 2.33 2.40
C GLY A 199 8.46 3.28 2.49
N VAL A 200 9.10 3.59 1.36
CA VAL A 200 10.20 4.59 1.34
C VAL A 200 9.64 5.98 1.68
N LEU A 201 8.47 6.33 1.14
CA LEU A 201 7.81 7.59 1.48
C LEU A 201 7.40 7.63 2.96
N CYS A 202 6.89 6.52 3.53
CA CYS A 202 6.56 6.46 4.96
C CYS A 202 7.78 6.80 5.81
N TRP A 203 8.93 6.19 5.55
CA TRP A 203 10.14 6.44 6.32
C TRP A 203 10.82 7.77 5.99
N ALA A 204 10.58 8.36 4.82
CA ALA A 204 11.07 9.70 4.50
C ALA A 204 10.60 10.76 5.51
N PHE A 205 9.44 10.57 6.15
CA PHE A 205 8.95 11.50 7.19
C PHE A 205 9.90 11.65 8.38
N VAL A 206 10.80 10.69 8.63
CA VAL A 206 11.86 10.83 9.66
C VAL A 206 12.80 12.00 9.34
N LEU A 207 12.93 12.37 8.06
CA LEU A 207 13.73 13.51 7.62
C LEU A 207 13.01 14.86 7.78
N TRP A 208 11.72 14.86 8.16
CA TRP A 208 10.92 16.08 8.28
C TRP A 208 11.53 17.18 9.16
N PRO A 209 12.23 16.88 10.28
CA PRO A 209 12.91 17.90 11.11
C PRO A 209 13.99 18.68 10.36
N VAL A 210 14.57 18.09 9.29
CA VAL A 210 15.58 18.72 8.43
C VAL A 210 14.91 19.01 7.08
N LEU A 211 14.11 20.07 7.04
CA LEU A 211 13.24 20.39 5.92
C LEU A 211 13.92 20.40 4.53
N PRO A 212 15.15 20.93 4.36
CA PRO A 212 15.85 20.85 3.08
C PRO A 212 16.14 19.41 2.65
N LEU A 213 16.47 18.52 3.62
CA LEU A 213 16.77 17.12 3.34
C LEU A 213 15.49 16.35 2.97
N PHE A 214 14.41 16.57 3.73
CA PHE A 214 13.11 16.01 3.38
C PHE A 214 12.65 16.49 2.00
N GLY A 215 12.75 17.80 1.73
CA GLY A 215 12.37 18.38 0.44
C GLY A 215 13.16 17.80 -0.73
N ALA A 216 14.48 17.65 -0.59
CA ALA A 216 15.33 17.03 -1.62
C ALA A 216 14.95 15.56 -1.85
N ALA A 217 14.78 14.78 -0.79
CA ALA A 217 14.34 13.38 -0.87
C ALA A 217 12.97 13.26 -1.53
N TYR A 218 12.03 14.13 -1.15
CA TYR A 218 10.67 14.14 -1.70
C TYR A 218 10.64 14.51 -3.20
N LEU A 219 11.43 15.48 -3.63
CA LEU A 219 11.57 15.84 -5.06
C LEU A 219 12.23 14.71 -5.86
N ALA A 220 13.20 14.01 -5.30
CA ALA A 220 13.78 12.81 -5.92
C ALA A 220 12.73 11.70 -6.08
N LEU A 221 11.88 11.46 -5.06
CA LEU A 221 10.76 10.53 -5.16
C LEU A 221 9.74 10.98 -6.22
N LEU A 222 9.41 12.25 -6.28
CA LEU A 222 8.53 12.80 -7.31
C LEU A 222 9.08 12.52 -8.71
N ALA A 223 10.34 12.84 -8.97
CA ALA A 223 10.97 12.67 -10.28
C ALA A 223 11.01 11.19 -10.70
N THR A 224 11.44 10.31 -9.79
CA THR A 224 11.56 8.87 -10.08
C THR A 224 10.21 8.20 -10.27
N ASN A 225 9.19 8.57 -9.45
CA ASN A 225 7.83 8.06 -9.62
C ASN A 225 7.19 8.58 -10.91
N SER A 226 7.35 9.86 -11.25
CA SER A 226 6.83 10.43 -12.49
C SER A 226 7.41 9.72 -13.71
N LEU A 227 8.72 9.45 -13.72
CA LEU A 227 9.37 8.68 -14.77
C LEU A 227 8.81 7.24 -14.84
N HIS A 228 8.71 6.57 -13.70
CA HIS A 228 8.17 5.20 -13.63
C HIS A 228 6.74 5.12 -14.15
N ILE A 229 5.86 6.03 -13.71
CA ILE A 229 4.46 6.10 -14.14
C ILE A 229 4.37 6.35 -15.64
N THR A 230 5.16 7.30 -16.18
CA THR A 230 5.18 7.63 -17.61
C THR A 230 5.63 6.44 -18.46
N LEU A 231 6.72 5.77 -18.07
CA LEU A 231 7.22 4.59 -18.79
C LEU A 231 6.22 3.43 -18.71
N SER A 232 5.58 3.25 -17.56
CA SER A 232 4.56 2.22 -17.35
C SER A 232 3.30 2.50 -18.18
N ALA A 233 2.85 3.75 -18.24
CA ALA A 233 1.71 4.16 -19.06
C ALA A 233 1.97 3.96 -20.55
N ARG A 234 3.17 4.33 -21.04
CA ARG A 234 3.56 4.09 -22.44
C ARG A 234 3.53 2.62 -22.82
N ARG A 235 4.04 1.74 -21.95
CA ARG A 235 3.99 0.29 -22.18
C ARG A 235 2.56 -0.23 -22.28
N ARG A 236 1.69 0.17 -21.34
CA ARG A 236 0.27 -0.22 -21.35
C ARG A 236 -0.46 0.29 -22.59
N TRP A 237 -0.17 1.52 -23.01
CA TRP A 237 -0.74 2.07 -24.24
C TRP A 237 -0.39 1.22 -25.46
N ALA A 238 0.87 0.79 -25.59
CA ALA A 238 1.31 -0.09 -26.68
C ALA A 238 0.63 -1.46 -26.60
N GLU A 239 0.66 -2.12 -25.43
CA GLU A 239 0.06 -3.44 -25.20
C GLU A 239 -1.45 -3.47 -25.52
N LEU A 240 -2.20 -2.45 -25.08
CA LEU A 240 -3.65 -2.36 -25.35
C LEU A 240 -3.95 -2.04 -26.82
N GLY A 241 -3.05 -1.34 -27.53
CA GLY A 241 -3.19 -1.06 -28.96
C GLY A 241 -2.94 -2.30 -29.85
N GLU A 242 -2.08 -3.23 -29.42
CA GLU A 242 -1.81 -4.49 -30.12
C GLU A 242 -2.94 -5.50 -29.93
N GLY A 243 -3.51 -5.60 -28.73
CA GLY A 243 -4.63 -6.51 -28.43
C GLY A 243 -5.95 -6.15 -29.13
N ALA A 244 -6.08 -4.96 -29.70
CA ALA A 244 -7.24 -4.57 -30.49
C ALA A 244 -7.15 -4.98 -31.97
N ARG A 245 -6.00 -5.53 -32.41
CA ARG A 245 -5.73 -5.94 -33.80
C ARG A 245 -5.74 -7.46 -34.01
N SER A 246 -5.88 -8.23 -32.94
CA SER A 246 -6.05 -9.69 -32.94
C SER A 246 -7.52 -10.07 -32.71
#